data_0c34ed966021f82c62494405a7e64b45
#
_entry.id   0c34ed966021f82c62494405a7e64b45
#
_cell.length_a   1.000
_cell.length_b   1.000
_cell.length_c   1.000
_cell.angle_alpha   90.00
_cell.angle_beta   90.00
_cell.angle_gamma   90.00
#
_symmetry.space_group_name_H-M   'P 1'
#
loop_
_entity.id
_entity.type
_entity.pdbx_description
1 polymer ?
#
loop_
_entity_poly.entity_id
_entity_poly.type
_entity_poly.pdbx_seq_one_letter_code
_entity_poly.pdbx_strand_id
1 'polypeptide(L)'
;MAHHGFALVLGLLGYLLLADCEVFINQQKASSVLHRYRRYNSGYLEELRQGDLERECIEEVCDFEEAREVFEDDAQTVVFWKTYIDGDQCEPNPCKNGGRCEDGTNDYTCWCPGGFDGKSCELDATCKTKNGGCKQFCKDNEVGRAVCSCTAGYKLSEDMKTCEPTVPFPCGMIQAPEAKIKFTRSSPSNSFDHWISSSNATEDWEEGYNHTQVSFHLSARIRVVGGMESKKGEVPWQVHLLNSEGKGFCGGTIVNEKWIVTAAHCLEFQPQRIVAGEHNVYIVDNTEQYRNVVRAIPHPTYNTTNKYHNDIALLELDTPLEFNHYVIPICIGDKEFTNSLLKFGIGTVSGWGKLAYQGREASILQVLQIRFIDRPTCLRSSSYPILANMFCAGHPDGAKDTCQGDSGGPYTTDIEHVWFLTGITSWGEQCAKKDKYGIYTRISRYVKWIRETTKLHK
;
A
#
# COMPACT_ATOMS: atom_id res chain seq x y z
N MET A 1 25.41 22.96 52.26
CA MET A 1 24.65 22.56 51.02
C MET A 1 24.38 21.05 50.94
N ALA A 2 24.37 20.31 52.06
CA ALA A 2 24.14 18.85 52.08
C ALA A 2 22.78 18.43 52.66
N HIS A 3 21.99 19.37 53.18
CA HIS A 3 20.69 19.02 53.80
C HIS A 3 19.47 19.04 52.88
N HIS A 4 19.57 19.67 51.70
CA HIS A 4 18.44 19.72 50.74
C HIS A 4 18.36 18.51 49.82
N GLY A 5 19.46 17.77 49.64
CA GLY A 5 19.47 16.53 48.81
C GLY A 5 18.80 15.33 49.49
N PHE A 6 18.91 15.24 50.81
CA PHE A 6 18.39 14.11 51.57
C PHE A 6 16.84 14.11 51.69
N ALA A 7 16.26 15.31 51.79
CA ALA A 7 14.79 15.49 51.84
C ALA A 7 14.10 15.14 50.51
N LEU A 8 14.74 15.40 49.37
CA LEU A 8 14.22 15.12 48.01
C LEU A 8 14.27 13.59 47.72
N VAL A 9 15.31 12.90 48.18
CA VAL A 9 15.45 11.43 47.99
C VAL A 9 14.45 10.67 48.87
N LEU A 10 14.20 11.12 50.12
CA LEU A 10 13.18 10.56 50.99
C LEU A 10 11.77 10.82 50.51
N GLY A 11 11.50 11.99 49.85
CA GLY A 11 10.23 12.32 49.20
C GLY A 11 9.93 11.44 47.99
N LEU A 12 10.94 11.16 47.15
CA LEU A 12 10.84 10.26 46.02
C LEU A 12 10.67 8.80 46.40
N LEU A 13 11.36 8.32 47.46
CA LEU A 13 11.15 6.97 48.00
C LEU A 13 9.75 6.81 48.63
N GLY A 14 9.25 7.84 49.31
CA GLY A 14 7.89 7.86 49.85
C GLY A 14 6.81 7.82 48.78
N TYR A 15 7.04 8.46 47.64
CA TYR A 15 6.10 8.44 46.49
C TYR A 15 6.10 7.10 45.73
N LEU A 16 7.26 6.39 45.73
CA LEU A 16 7.36 5.05 45.12
C LEU A 16 6.75 3.96 45.98
N LEU A 17 6.57 4.21 47.28
CA LEU A 17 5.93 3.24 48.20
C LEU A 17 4.41 3.40 48.31
N LEU A 18 3.83 4.46 47.70
CA LEU A 18 2.39 4.70 47.65
C LEU A 18 1.75 4.43 46.29
N ALA A 19 2.51 3.98 45.30
CA ALA A 19 1.99 3.47 44.05
C ALA A 19 1.69 1.96 44.21
N ASP A 20 0.70 1.63 45.02
CA ASP A 20 0.05 0.32 44.93
C ASP A 20 -0.68 0.23 43.60
N CYS A 21 0.07 -0.14 42.57
CA CYS A 21 -0.51 -0.59 41.30
C CYS A 21 -1.08 -1.99 41.56
N GLU A 22 -2.29 -2.09 42.08
CA GLU A 22 -3.02 -3.35 42.13
C GLU A 22 -3.32 -3.81 40.71
N VAL A 23 -2.33 -4.45 40.07
CA VAL A 23 -2.46 -5.11 38.76
C VAL A 23 -3.28 -6.40 38.88
N PHE A 24 -3.53 -6.88 40.09
CA PHE A 24 -4.25 -8.13 40.35
C PHE A 24 -5.53 -7.88 41.16
N ILE A 25 -6.65 -8.33 40.61
CA ILE A 25 -7.91 -8.43 41.34
C ILE A 25 -7.70 -9.40 42.49
N ASN A 26 -8.11 -9.07 43.73
CA ASN A 26 -7.97 -9.98 44.87
C ASN A 26 -8.76 -11.29 44.61
N GLN A 27 -8.32 -12.38 45.25
CA GLN A 27 -8.86 -13.73 45.02
C GLN A 27 -10.41 -13.80 45.19
N GLN A 28 -11.00 -13.00 46.07
CA GLN A 28 -12.46 -12.97 46.28
C GLN A 28 -13.19 -12.28 45.12
N LYS A 29 -12.62 -11.22 44.54
CA LYS A 29 -13.16 -10.57 43.34
C LYS A 29 -12.92 -11.43 42.10
N ALA A 30 -11.75 -12.09 42.00
CA ALA A 30 -11.47 -13.02 40.89
C ALA A 30 -12.42 -14.22 40.93
N SER A 31 -12.67 -14.79 42.10
CA SER A 31 -13.60 -15.90 42.22
C SER A 31 -15.06 -15.49 42.00
N SER A 32 -15.45 -14.24 42.22
CA SER A 32 -16.80 -13.78 41.88
C SER A 32 -17.01 -13.62 40.36
N VAL A 33 -15.94 -13.30 39.61
CA VAL A 33 -15.98 -13.23 38.15
C VAL A 33 -15.89 -14.65 37.54
N LEU A 34 -15.25 -15.58 38.24
CA LEU A 34 -15.13 -16.97 37.82
C LEU A 34 -16.22 -17.89 38.43
N HIS A 35 -17.23 -17.32 39.10
CA HIS A 35 -18.34 -18.11 39.61
C HIS A 35 -19.19 -18.60 38.43
N ARG A 36 -18.86 -19.79 37.96
CA ARG A 36 -19.75 -20.57 37.09
C ARG A 36 -20.99 -20.92 37.88
N TYR A 37 -22.14 -20.34 37.48
CA TYR A 37 -23.44 -20.84 37.98
C TYR A 37 -23.52 -22.32 37.55
N ARG A 38 -23.83 -23.21 38.51
CA ARG A 38 -24.07 -24.62 38.19
C ARG A 38 -25.27 -24.67 37.28
N ARG A 39 -25.09 -25.21 36.07
CA ARG A 39 -26.17 -25.56 35.15
C ARG A 39 -27.12 -26.49 35.88
N TYR A 40 -28.38 -26.26 35.75
CA TYR A 40 -29.42 -27.21 36.15
C TYR A 40 -29.52 -28.25 35.03
N ASN A 41 -28.62 -29.23 35.04
CA ASN A 41 -28.60 -30.31 34.06
C ASN A 41 -29.56 -31.39 34.54
N SER A 42 -30.82 -31.41 34.06
CA SER A 42 -31.85 -32.37 34.46
C SER A 42 -32.06 -33.49 33.43
N GLY A 43 -31.34 -33.51 32.33
CA GLY A 43 -31.50 -34.47 31.23
C GLY A 43 -30.40 -35.51 31.17
N TYR A 44 -30.75 -36.79 31.28
CA TYR A 44 -29.90 -37.92 30.94
C TYR A 44 -29.80 -38.00 29.40
N LEU A 45 -28.61 -37.75 28.78
CA LEU A 45 -28.33 -37.74 27.32
C LEU A 45 -28.52 -36.39 26.60
N GLU A 46 -28.32 -35.27 27.27
CA GLU A 46 -28.39 -33.93 26.63
C GLU A 46 -27.30 -33.71 25.56
N GLU A 47 -26.10 -34.22 25.82
CA GLU A 47 -24.96 -34.15 24.88
C GLU A 47 -25.14 -34.90 23.55
N LEU A 48 -26.20 -35.70 23.41
CA LEU A 48 -26.53 -36.42 22.20
C LEU A 48 -27.64 -35.76 21.35
N ARG A 49 -28.14 -34.60 21.77
CA ARG A 49 -29.11 -33.81 20.99
C ARG A 49 -28.41 -32.68 20.29
N GLN A 50 -28.79 -32.46 19.04
CA GLN A 50 -28.31 -31.30 18.26
C GLN A 50 -28.66 -30.01 19.01
N GLY A 51 -27.72 -29.08 19.13
CA GLY A 51 -27.89 -27.82 19.83
C GLY A 51 -29.10 -27.04 19.28
N ASP A 52 -29.93 -26.49 20.17
CA ASP A 52 -31.08 -25.67 19.85
C ASP A 52 -30.91 -24.32 20.54
N LEU A 53 -30.85 -23.24 19.73
CA LEU A 53 -30.60 -21.88 20.21
C LEU A 53 -31.63 -21.43 21.27
N GLU A 54 -32.91 -21.85 21.13
CA GLU A 54 -33.96 -21.48 22.05
C GLU A 54 -33.71 -22.09 23.43
N ARG A 55 -33.34 -23.34 23.49
CA ARG A 55 -33.05 -24.06 24.72
C ARG A 55 -31.75 -23.60 25.37
N GLU A 56 -30.67 -23.50 24.59
CA GLU A 56 -29.32 -23.28 25.13
C GLU A 56 -29.08 -21.79 25.50
N CYS A 57 -29.62 -20.85 24.69
CA CYS A 57 -29.28 -19.44 24.83
C CYS A 57 -30.47 -18.51 25.20
N ILE A 58 -31.74 -18.98 25.02
CA ILE A 58 -32.93 -18.15 25.34
C ILE A 58 -33.56 -18.58 26.67
N GLU A 59 -33.74 -19.92 26.88
CA GLU A 59 -34.28 -20.44 28.15
C GLU A 59 -33.19 -20.49 29.24
N GLU A 60 -31.92 -20.66 28.87
CA GLU A 60 -30.75 -20.64 29.74
C GLU A 60 -29.75 -19.59 29.27
N VAL A 61 -28.76 -19.25 30.11
CA VAL A 61 -27.65 -18.35 29.71
C VAL A 61 -26.50 -19.20 29.15
N CYS A 62 -26.35 -19.17 27.85
CA CYS A 62 -25.27 -19.95 27.20
C CYS A 62 -23.90 -19.30 27.28
N ASP A 63 -22.86 -20.09 27.10
CA ASP A 63 -21.51 -19.61 26.88
C ASP A 63 -21.20 -19.59 25.35
N PHE A 64 -20.02 -19.03 24.97
CA PHE A 64 -19.65 -18.88 23.57
C PHE A 64 -19.53 -20.23 22.83
N GLU A 65 -19.05 -21.27 23.51
CA GLU A 65 -18.89 -22.60 22.91
C GLU A 65 -20.26 -23.26 22.67
N GLU A 66 -21.23 -23.08 23.55
CA GLU A 66 -22.61 -23.57 23.37
C GLU A 66 -23.28 -22.88 22.17
N ALA A 67 -23.12 -21.56 22.04
CA ALA A 67 -23.59 -20.84 20.86
C ALA A 67 -22.91 -21.34 19.56
N ARG A 68 -21.60 -21.64 19.64
CA ARG A 68 -20.85 -22.17 18.51
C ARG A 68 -21.32 -23.56 18.08
N GLU A 69 -21.67 -24.42 19.02
CA GLU A 69 -22.23 -25.74 18.74
C GLU A 69 -23.59 -25.66 18.03
N VAL A 70 -24.39 -24.63 18.35
CA VAL A 70 -25.70 -24.41 17.70
C VAL A 70 -25.53 -23.92 16.26
N PHE A 71 -24.63 -22.95 16.01
CA PHE A 71 -24.46 -22.35 14.69
C PHE A 71 -23.55 -23.17 13.76
N GLU A 72 -22.65 -24.00 14.30
CA GLU A 72 -21.64 -24.75 13.55
C GLU A 72 -20.80 -23.85 12.58
N ASP A 73 -20.82 -22.53 12.80
CA ASP A 73 -20.16 -21.50 11.98
C ASP A 73 -19.63 -20.36 12.87
N ASP A 74 -18.31 -20.20 12.90
CA ASP A 74 -17.66 -19.20 13.75
C ASP A 74 -18.09 -17.76 13.43
N ALA A 75 -18.38 -17.44 12.17
CA ALA A 75 -18.77 -16.09 11.79
C ALA A 75 -20.20 -15.77 12.26
N GLN A 76 -21.12 -16.71 12.12
CA GLN A 76 -22.50 -16.56 12.61
C GLN A 76 -22.54 -16.53 14.15
N THR A 77 -21.75 -17.37 14.82
CA THR A 77 -21.61 -17.37 16.28
C THR A 77 -21.14 -16.01 16.78
N VAL A 78 -20.12 -15.42 16.18
CA VAL A 78 -19.60 -14.09 16.58
C VAL A 78 -20.66 -12.99 16.40
N VAL A 79 -21.45 -13.02 15.32
CA VAL A 79 -22.52 -12.05 15.08
C VAL A 79 -23.61 -12.16 16.14
N PHE A 80 -24.08 -13.38 16.44
CA PHE A 80 -25.06 -13.63 17.50
C PHE A 80 -24.54 -13.20 18.87
N TRP A 81 -23.29 -13.56 19.19
CA TRP A 81 -22.67 -13.35 20.49
C TRP A 81 -22.52 -11.86 20.85
N LYS A 82 -22.22 -11.03 19.88
CA LYS A 82 -22.13 -9.57 20.08
C LYS A 82 -23.42 -8.99 20.64
N THR A 83 -24.54 -9.33 20.03
CA THR A 83 -25.86 -8.85 20.46
C THR A 83 -26.40 -9.57 21.72
N TYR A 84 -26.01 -10.83 21.93
CA TYR A 84 -26.47 -11.63 23.05
C TYR A 84 -25.91 -11.17 24.40
N ILE A 85 -24.65 -10.70 24.46
CA ILE A 85 -23.99 -10.31 25.71
C ILE A 85 -24.49 -8.98 26.26
N ASP A 86 -24.68 -7.97 25.42
CA ASP A 86 -24.90 -6.58 25.85
C ASP A 86 -26.00 -5.83 25.08
N GLY A 87 -26.73 -6.52 24.21
CA GLY A 87 -27.76 -5.98 23.35
C GLY A 87 -27.18 -5.32 22.08
N ASP A 88 -28.09 -4.86 21.21
CA ASP A 88 -27.71 -4.18 19.97
C ASP A 88 -27.39 -2.71 20.24
N GLN A 89 -26.12 -2.34 20.20
CA GLN A 89 -25.66 -0.96 20.38
C GLN A 89 -26.01 -0.04 19.19
N CYS A 90 -26.53 -0.63 18.11
CA CYS A 90 -27.04 0.10 16.95
C CYS A 90 -28.55 0.43 17.06
N GLU A 91 -29.25 0.03 18.14
CA GLU A 91 -30.64 0.37 18.40
C GLU A 91 -30.85 1.21 19.71
N PRO A 92 -31.18 2.50 19.61
CA PRO A 92 -31.45 3.29 18.40
C PRO A 92 -30.12 3.64 17.68
N ASN A 93 -30.14 3.70 16.32
CA ASN A 93 -28.97 3.95 15.51
C ASN A 93 -28.23 5.23 15.94
N PRO A 94 -26.99 5.14 16.47
CA PRO A 94 -26.21 6.29 16.92
C PRO A 94 -25.52 7.04 15.78
N CYS A 95 -25.42 6.41 14.58
CA CYS A 95 -24.72 6.97 13.44
C CYS A 95 -25.54 8.05 12.73
N LYS A 96 -24.96 9.23 12.59
CA LYS A 96 -25.55 10.38 11.91
C LYS A 96 -25.22 10.40 10.43
N ASN A 97 -25.88 11.32 9.69
CA ASN A 97 -25.56 11.64 8.30
C ASN A 97 -25.55 10.42 7.35
N GLY A 98 -26.33 9.39 7.65
CA GLY A 98 -26.42 8.18 6.82
C GLY A 98 -25.29 7.18 7.05
N GLY A 99 -24.58 7.29 8.16
CA GLY A 99 -23.56 6.30 8.56
C GLY A 99 -24.20 4.94 8.82
N ARG A 100 -23.51 3.87 8.42
CA ARG A 100 -23.89 2.49 8.72
C ARG A 100 -23.34 2.11 10.10
N CYS A 101 -24.22 1.64 10.97
CA CYS A 101 -23.83 1.13 12.28
C CYS A 101 -23.42 -0.36 12.18
N GLU A 102 -22.39 -0.72 12.90
CA GLU A 102 -21.98 -2.09 13.15
C GLU A 102 -21.85 -2.29 14.66
N ASP A 103 -22.64 -3.25 15.17
CA ASP A 103 -22.67 -3.60 16.57
C ASP A 103 -21.36 -4.24 17.04
N GLY A 104 -20.94 -3.94 18.26
CA GLY A 104 -19.74 -4.48 18.89
C GLY A 104 -19.97 -4.73 20.37
N THR A 105 -19.09 -5.44 21.06
CA THR A 105 -19.23 -5.72 22.49
C THR A 105 -19.04 -4.45 23.33
N ASN A 106 -20.09 -3.96 23.99
CA ASN A 106 -20.16 -2.71 24.78
C ASN A 106 -19.75 -1.44 23.98
N ASP A 107 -19.78 -1.48 22.66
CA ASP A 107 -19.47 -0.35 21.79
C ASP A 107 -20.05 -0.56 20.38
N TYR A 108 -20.05 0.47 19.56
CA TYR A 108 -20.47 0.41 18.18
C TYR A 108 -19.42 1.06 17.26
N THR A 109 -19.45 0.68 16.01
CA THR A 109 -18.62 1.30 14.97
C THR A 109 -19.52 1.92 13.90
N CYS A 110 -19.38 3.23 13.67
CA CYS A 110 -20.04 3.88 12.55
C CYS A 110 -19.16 3.95 11.32
N TRP A 111 -19.61 3.37 10.23
CA TRP A 111 -19.00 3.52 8.90
C TRP A 111 -19.57 4.77 8.26
N CYS A 112 -18.84 5.87 8.36
CA CYS A 112 -19.30 7.16 7.88
C CYS A 112 -19.24 7.26 6.36
N PRO A 113 -20.23 7.82 5.67
CA PRO A 113 -20.16 8.13 4.25
C PRO A 113 -19.15 9.25 3.96
N GLY A 114 -18.82 9.45 2.66
CA GLY A 114 -17.92 10.51 2.22
C GLY A 114 -18.37 11.89 2.69
N GLY A 115 -17.43 12.70 3.18
CA GLY A 115 -17.69 14.03 3.71
C GLY A 115 -18.07 14.10 5.19
N PHE A 116 -18.07 12.96 5.90
CA PHE A 116 -18.33 12.89 7.34
C PHE A 116 -17.28 12.11 8.10
N ASP A 117 -17.03 12.47 9.36
CA ASP A 117 -16.06 11.86 10.29
C ASP A 117 -16.63 11.89 11.73
N GLY A 118 -15.88 11.36 12.67
CA GLY A 118 -16.27 11.26 14.07
C GLY A 118 -16.80 9.87 14.44
N LYS A 119 -16.96 9.61 15.75
CA LYS A 119 -17.39 8.30 16.24
C LYS A 119 -18.80 7.93 15.74
N SER A 120 -19.68 8.93 15.63
CA SER A 120 -21.06 8.80 15.16
C SER A 120 -21.29 9.55 13.83
N CYS A 121 -20.27 9.79 13.04
CA CYS A 121 -20.35 10.56 11.77
C CYS A 121 -20.92 11.98 11.93
N GLU A 122 -20.69 12.60 13.07
CA GLU A 122 -21.24 13.91 13.44
C GLU A 122 -20.43 15.09 12.94
N LEU A 123 -19.20 14.89 12.49
CA LEU A 123 -18.28 15.92 12.04
C LEU A 123 -18.24 16.01 10.51
N ASP A 124 -18.21 17.25 9.97
CA ASP A 124 -17.92 17.44 8.56
C ASP A 124 -16.42 17.16 8.28
N ALA A 125 -16.15 16.24 7.37
CA ALA A 125 -14.78 15.98 6.90
C ALA A 125 -14.41 16.96 5.80
N THR A 126 -13.14 17.42 5.80
CA THR A 126 -12.56 18.26 4.74
C THR A 126 -11.39 17.55 4.09
N CYS A 127 -11.10 17.87 2.84
CA CYS A 127 -9.97 17.27 2.12
C CYS A 127 -8.61 17.52 2.75
N LYS A 128 -8.51 18.52 3.65
CA LYS A 128 -7.27 18.83 4.37
C LYS A 128 -6.93 17.79 5.44
N THR A 129 -7.92 17.11 5.99
CA THR A 129 -7.75 16.12 7.04
C THR A 129 -7.95 14.73 6.46
N LYS A 130 -6.92 13.88 6.47
CA LYS A 130 -6.94 12.48 5.98
C LYS A 130 -7.62 12.35 4.61
N ASN A 131 -7.39 13.30 3.69
CA ASN A 131 -8.01 13.34 2.37
C ASN A 131 -9.56 13.31 2.42
N GLY A 132 -10.18 13.83 3.49
CA GLY A 132 -11.64 13.78 3.69
C GLY A 132 -12.21 12.36 3.79
N GLY A 133 -11.39 11.36 4.05
CA GLY A 133 -11.75 9.95 4.02
C GLY A 133 -11.84 9.35 2.61
N CYS A 134 -11.61 10.14 1.55
CA CYS A 134 -11.63 9.66 0.16
C CYS A 134 -10.45 8.74 -0.14
N LYS A 135 -10.72 7.62 -0.81
CA LYS A 135 -9.69 6.67 -1.23
C LYS A 135 -8.84 7.17 -2.40
N GLN A 136 -9.35 8.10 -3.19
CA GLN A 136 -8.61 8.76 -4.28
C GLN A 136 -8.81 10.28 -4.22
N PHE A 137 -9.49 10.89 -5.17
CA PHE A 137 -9.60 12.34 -5.26
C PHE A 137 -10.58 12.91 -4.25
N CYS A 138 -10.18 14.02 -3.65
CA CYS A 138 -11.00 14.78 -2.74
C CYS A 138 -11.06 16.24 -3.17
N LYS A 139 -12.25 16.82 -3.17
CA LYS A 139 -12.49 18.24 -3.42
C LYS A 139 -13.53 18.75 -2.41
N ASP A 140 -13.20 19.83 -1.71
CA ASP A 140 -14.18 20.48 -0.84
C ASP A 140 -15.26 21.17 -1.72
N ASN A 141 -16.54 20.95 -1.39
CA ASN A 141 -17.66 21.63 -2.02
C ASN A 141 -17.81 23.07 -1.51
N GLU A 142 -18.85 23.78 -1.96
CA GLU A 142 -19.11 25.18 -1.58
C GLU A 142 -19.35 25.36 -0.06
N VAL A 143 -19.80 24.31 0.63
CA VAL A 143 -20.05 24.29 2.08
C VAL A 143 -18.79 23.89 2.86
N GLY A 144 -17.70 23.56 2.18
CA GLY A 144 -16.44 23.14 2.80
C GLY A 144 -16.38 21.67 3.17
N ARG A 145 -17.31 20.83 2.68
CA ARG A 145 -17.37 19.39 2.92
C ARG A 145 -16.65 18.63 1.82
N ALA A 146 -15.90 17.59 2.19
CA ALA A 146 -15.21 16.70 1.27
C ALA A 146 -16.17 15.96 0.33
N VAL A 147 -15.88 15.98 -0.96
CA VAL A 147 -16.55 15.19 -2.00
C VAL A 147 -15.51 14.34 -2.69
N CYS A 148 -15.71 13.04 -2.66
CA CYS A 148 -14.79 12.07 -3.26
C CYS A 148 -15.11 11.86 -4.74
N SER A 149 -14.07 11.56 -5.51
CA SER A 149 -14.19 11.11 -6.89
C SER A 149 -13.04 10.17 -7.25
N CYS A 150 -13.19 9.42 -8.34
CA CYS A 150 -12.26 8.39 -8.74
C CYS A 150 -11.57 8.75 -10.07
N THR A 151 -10.37 8.17 -10.28
CA THR A 151 -9.67 8.26 -11.57
C THR A 151 -10.34 7.39 -12.62
N ALA A 152 -9.98 7.61 -13.90
CA ALA A 152 -10.47 6.80 -15.00
C ALA A 152 -10.21 5.30 -14.79
N GLY A 153 -11.19 4.45 -15.12
CA GLY A 153 -11.14 3.00 -14.85
C GLY A 153 -11.65 2.61 -13.48
N TYR A 154 -12.14 3.57 -12.68
CA TYR A 154 -12.77 3.34 -11.37
C TYR A 154 -14.12 4.07 -11.29
N LYS A 155 -15.02 3.56 -10.46
CA LYS A 155 -16.29 4.20 -10.08
C LYS A 155 -16.33 4.40 -8.57
N LEU A 156 -17.04 5.43 -8.14
CA LEU A 156 -17.30 5.68 -6.73
C LEU A 156 -18.35 4.67 -6.24
N SER A 157 -18.09 4.00 -5.11
CA SER A 157 -18.98 3.05 -4.47
C SER A 157 -20.12 3.76 -3.72
N GLU A 158 -21.06 3.01 -3.21
CA GLU A 158 -22.23 3.51 -2.46
C GLU A 158 -21.84 4.24 -1.15
N ASP A 159 -20.68 3.90 -0.57
CA ASP A 159 -20.13 4.58 0.62
C ASP A 159 -19.62 6.00 0.33
N MET A 160 -19.67 6.45 -0.93
CA MET A 160 -19.20 7.76 -1.40
C MET A 160 -17.71 8.06 -1.10
N LYS A 161 -16.88 7.04 -0.85
CA LYS A 161 -15.45 7.13 -0.49
C LYS A 161 -14.56 6.20 -1.31
N THR A 162 -15.00 4.95 -1.45
CA THR A 162 -14.23 3.88 -2.08
C THR A 162 -14.34 3.95 -3.59
N CYS A 163 -13.23 3.68 -4.28
CA CYS A 163 -13.17 3.62 -5.73
C CYS A 163 -12.99 2.16 -6.16
N GLU A 164 -14.00 1.60 -6.82
CA GLU A 164 -14.00 0.24 -7.34
C GLU A 164 -13.56 0.20 -8.79
N PRO A 165 -12.71 -0.76 -9.21
CA PRO A 165 -12.28 -0.90 -10.59
C PRO A 165 -13.47 -1.26 -11.50
N THR A 166 -13.49 -0.67 -12.72
CA THR A 166 -14.51 -0.94 -13.75
C THR A 166 -13.96 -1.70 -14.94
N VAL A 167 -12.65 -1.93 -14.97
CA VAL A 167 -11.93 -2.63 -16.05
C VAL A 167 -11.01 -3.69 -15.45
N PRO A 168 -10.65 -4.74 -16.21
CA PRO A 168 -9.80 -5.84 -15.69
C PRO A 168 -8.42 -5.38 -15.22
N PHE A 169 -7.80 -4.41 -15.89
CA PHE A 169 -6.49 -3.86 -15.56
C PHE A 169 -6.59 -2.34 -15.39
N PRO A 170 -7.11 -1.88 -14.24
CA PRO A 170 -7.23 -0.45 -13.96
C PRO A 170 -5.84 0.15 -13.70
N CYS A 171 -5.68 1.45 -13.93
CA CYS A 171 -4.40 2.10 -13.67
C CYS A 171 -3.96 1.95 -12.22
N GLY A 172 -2.66 1.80 -12.00
CA GLY A 172 -2.03 1.83 -10.69
C GLY A 172 -2.35 0.66 -9.75
N MET A 173 -3.09 -0.36 -10.17
CA MET A 173 -3.44 -1.50 -9.34
C MET A 173 -2.61 -2.72 -9.72
N ILE A 174 -1.70 -3.12 -8.83
CA ILE A 174 -0.92 -4.35 -8.99
C ILE A 174 -1.82 -5.54 -8.68
N GLN A 175 -1.94 -6.45 -9.64
CA GLN A 175 -2.74 -7.66 -9.50
C GLN A 175 -1.79 -8.86 -9.47
N ALA A 176 -1.91 -9.69 -8.43
CA ALA A 176 -1.19 -10.96 -8.41
C ALA A 176 -1.70 -11.86 -9.54
N PRO A 177 -0.81 -12.52 -10.31
CA PRO A 177 -1.23 -13.53 -11.28
C PRO A 177 -2.05 -14.60 -10.55
N GLU A 178 -3.23 -14.95 -11.08
CA GLU A 178 -4.02 -16.05 -10.54
C GLU A 178 -3.18 -17.32 -10.53
N ALA A 179 -2.96 -17.89 -9.36
CA ALA A 179 -2.34 -19.20 -9.25
C ALA A 179 -3.27 -20.20 -9.93
N LYS A 180 -2.92 -20.63 -11.14
CA LYS A 180 -3.62 -21.74 -11.81
C LYS A 180 -3.39 -23.00 -10.97
N ILE A 181 -4.27 -23.25 -10.01
CA ILE A 181 -4.32 -24.52 -9.29
C ILE A 181 -4.72 -25.56 -10.35
N LYS A 182 -3.72 -26.23 -10.90
CA LYS A 182 -3.96 -27.43 -11.69
C LYS A 182 -4.47 -28.49 -10.71
N PHE A 183 -5.79 -28.61 -10.60
CA PHE A 183 -6.38 -29.82 -10.04
C PHE A 183 -6.03 -30.96 -10.98
N THR A 184 -4.93 -31.64 -10.76
CA THR A 184 -4.69 -32.95 -11.29
C THR A 184 -5.65 -33.90 -10.57
N ARG A 185 -6.76 -34.21 -11.22
CA ARG A 185 -7.71 -35.22 -10.81
C ARG A 185 -6.99 -36.55 -10.94
N SER A 186 -6.27 -36.94 -9.89
CA SER A 186 -5.78 -38.32 -9.78
C SER A 186 -6.99 -39.20 -9.51
N SER A 187 -7.34 -40.03 -10.49
CA SER A 187 -8.30 -41.11 -10.34
C SER A 187 -7.78 -42.08 -9.26
N PRO A 188 -8.62 -42.55 -8.35
CA PRO A 188 -8.20 -43.58 -7.39
C PRO A 188 -8.09 -44.91 -8.13
N SER A 189 -6.88 -45.39 -8.37
CA SER A 189 -6.64 -46.77 -8.70
C SER A 189 -6.61 -47.58 -7.41
N ASN A 190 -7.59 -48.43 -7.24
CA ASN A 190 -7.60 -49.49 -6.21
C ASN A 190 -6.37 -50.39 -6.36
N SER A 191 -5.56 -50.49 -5.34
CA SER A 191 -4.85 -51.74 -5.00
C SER A 191 -4.57 -51.74 -3.50
N PHE A 192 -5.26 -52.65 -2.82
CA PHE A 192 -4.96 -53.15 -1.48
C PHE A 192 -3.63 -53.88 -1.53
N ASP A 193 -2.71 -53.55 -0.54
CA ASP A 193 -1.91 -54.54 0.17
C ASP A 193 -1.00 -53.84 1.18
N HIS A 194 -1.38 -54.05 2.41
CA HIS A 194 -0.70 -54.61 3.56
C HIS A 194 0.83 -54.41 3.64
N TRP A 195 1.30 -53.64 4.70
CA TRP A 195 2.31 -54.12 5.67
C TRP A 195 2.30 -53.19 6.91
N ILE A 196 2.13 -53.85 8.06
CA ILE A 196 2.25 -53.34 9.44
C ILE A 196 3.74 -53.29 9.79
N SER A 197 4.23 -52.21 10.40
CA SER A 197 5.19 -52.29 11.53
C SER A 197 5.43 -50.94 12.19
N SER A 198 4.93 -50.81 13.38
CA SER A 198 5.51 -50.34 14.65
C SER A 198 6.71 -49.40 14.63
N SER A 199 6.54 -48.20 15.21
CA SER A 199 7.31 -47.75 16.36
C SER A 199 6.78 -46.44 16.97
N ASN A 200 6.67 -46.42 18.27
CA ASN A 200 6.25 -45.34 19.16
C ASN A 200 7.14 -44.08 19.06
N ALA A 201 6.53 -42.92 19.03
CA ALA A 201 7.09 -41.69 19.65
C ALA A 201 5.94 -40.80 20.07
N THR A 202 5.80 -40.61 21.35
CA THR A 202 5.02 -39.61 22.05
C THR A 202 5.64 -38.23 21.77
N GLU A 203 4.88 -37.29 21.28
CA GLU A 203 5.27 -35.88 21.37
C GLU A 203 4.08 -35.03 21.79
N ASP A 204 4.36 -34.25 22.84
CA ASP A 204 3.48 -33.32 23.51
C ASP A 204 3.03 -32.17 22.61
N TRP A 205 1.75 -31.84 22.68
CA TRP A 205 1.18 -30.64 22.06
C TRP A 205 1.24 -29.48 23.06
N GLU A 206 2.23 -28.60 22.93
CA GLU A 206 2.16 -27.26 23.51
C GLU A 206 1.62 -26.28 22.45
N GLU A 207 0.51 -25.65 22.77
CA GLU A 207 -0.06 -24.53 22.03
C GLU A 207 0.85 -23.31 22.12
N GLY A 208 1.46 -22.93 20.99
CA GLY A 208 2.21 -21.70 20.83
C GLY A 208 1.56 -20.83 19.76
N TYR A 209 0.81 -19.81 20.17
CA TYR A 209 0.42 -18.70 19.29
C TYR A 209 1.67 -17.96 18.84
N ASN A 210 2.19 -18.27 17.67
CA ASN A 210 3.30 -17.53 17.09
C ASN A 210 2.80 -16.59 16.01
N HIS A 211 2.75 -15.29 16.36
CA HIS A 211 2.93 -14.20 15.40
C HIS A 211 4.12 -14.55 14.50
N THR A 212 3.84 -14.91 13.26
CA THR A 212 4.88 -15.09 12.27
C THR A 212 5.41 -13.71 11.87
N GLN A 213 6.34 -13.19 12.70
CA GLN A 213 7.30 -12.22 12.19
C GLN A 213 8.10 -12.95 11.10
N VAL A 214 7.84 -12.59 9.84
CA VAL A 214 8.69 -12.97 8.74
C VAL A 214 10.03 -12.28 8.97
N SER A 215 10.95 -13.00 9.61
CA SER A 215 12.34 -12.63 9.72
C SER A 215 12.94 -12.69 8.32
N PHE A 216 13.07 -11.53 7.66
CA PHE A 216 13.89 -11.40 6.47
C PHE A 216 15.34 -11.64 6.87
N HIS A 217 15.87 -12.82 6.57
CA HIS A 217 17.31 -13.04 6.54
C HIS A 217 17.90 -12.07 5.51
N LEU A 218 18.56 -11.02 6.01
CA LEU A 218 19.41 -10.13 5.22
C LEU A 218 20.58 -10.94 4.66
N SER A 219 20.42 -11.45 3.45
CA SER A 219 21.56 -11.75 2.61
C SER A 219 21.96 -10.46 1.92
N ALA A 220 22.99 -9.82 2.44
CA ALA A 220 23.51 -8.55 1.95
C ALA A 220 24.03 -8.69 0.50
N ARG A 221 23.22 -8.24 -0.49
CA ARG A 221 23.69 -7.82 -1.79
C ARG A 221 22.95 -6.55 -2.19
N ILE A 222 23.55 -5.43 -1.83
CA ILE A 222 23.06 -4.05 -1.99
C ILE A 222 23.18 -3.63 -3.47
N ARG A 223 22.05 -3.22 -4.11
CA ARG A 223 22.01 -2.89 -5.55
C ARG A 223 20.80 -2.00 -5.89
N VAL A 224 20.98 -0.96 -6.51
CA VAL A 224 20.60 0.46 -6.57
C VAL A 224 21.13 1.00 -5.29
N VAL A 225 21.76 2.13 -5.20
CA VAL A 225 22.40 2.41 -3.91
C VAL A 225 21.32 2.28 -2.83
N GLY A 226 21.26 1.11 -2.16
CA GLY A 226 20.25 0.75 -1.17
C GLY A 226 18.87 0.24 -1.67
N GLY A 227 18.69 -0.08 -2.96
CA GLY A 227 17.47 -0.69 -3.51
C GLY A 227 17.43 -2.22 -3.43
N MET A 228 16.28 -2.81 -3.75
CA MET A 228 16.06 -4.26 -3.83
C MET A 228 15.70 -4.67 -5.26
N GLU A 229 16.06 -5.90 -5.63
CA GLU A 229 15.55 -6.49 -6.87
C GLU A 229 14.03 -6.61 -6.77
N SER A 230 13.30 -6.07 -7.77
CA SER A 230 11.86 -6.16 -7.81
C SER A 230 11.41 -7.60 -8.03
N LYS A 231 10.20 -7.91 -7.60
CA LYS A 231 9.50 -9.11 -8.06
C LYS A 231 8.95 -8.87 -9.47
N LYS A 232 8.87 -9.93 -10.27
CA LYS A 232 8.28 -9.85 -11.60
C LYS A 232 6.81 -9.38 -11.51
N GLY A 233 6.47 -8.30 -12.22
CA GLY A 233 5.15 -7.66 -12.17
C GLY A 233 4.93 -6.70 -10.99
N GLU A 234 5.95 -6.41 -10.18
CA GLU A 234 5.85 -5.46 -9.06
C GLU A 234 5.75 -4.01 -9.52
N VAL A 235 6.30 -3.66 -10.68
CA VAL A 235 6.23 -2.31 -11.28
C VAL A 235 5.74 -2.42 -12.73
N PRO A 236 4.47 -2.77 -12.94
CA PRO A 236 3.96 -3.11 -14.27
C PRO A 236 3.82 -1.92 -15.21
N TRP A 237 3.97 -0.70 -14.72
CA TRP A 237 3.99 0.55 -15.52
C TRP A 237 5.39 0.96 -15.98
N GLN A 238 6.44 0.27 -15.54
CA GLN A 238 7.82 0.57 -15.94
C GLN A 238 8.07 0.15 -17.38
N VAL A 239 8.73 1.01 -18.16
CA VAL A 239 9.27 0.65 -19.47
C VAL A 239 10.76 0.95 -19.57
N HIS A 240 11.45 0.22 -20.43
CA HIS A 240 12.85 0.44 -20.78
C HIS A 240 12.93 1.06 -22.18
N LEU A 241 13.62 2.18 -22.32
CA LEU A 241 13.81 2.87 -23.60
C LEU A 241 15.05 2.36 -24.31
N LEU A 242 14.90 1.95 -25.56
CA LEU A 242 15.97 1.41 -26.39
C LEU A 242 16.30 2.35 -27.56
N ASN A 243 17.60 2.51 -27.85
CA ASN A 243 18.09 3.19 -29.03
C ASN A 243 18.04 2.29 -30.29
N SER A 244 18.55 2.78 -31.41
CA SER A 244 18.62 2.04 -32.70
C SER A 244 19.42 0.75 -32.62
N GLU A 245 20.38 0.65 -31.73
CA GLU A 245 21.21 -0.53 -31.49
C GLU A 245 20.58 -1.56 -30.57
N GLY A 246 19.38 -1.25 -30.05
CA GLY A 246 18.68 -2.08 -29.06
C GLY A 246 19.25 -1.96 -27.64
N LYS A 247 20.09 -0.98 -27.39
CA LYS A 247 20.68 -0.73 -26.08
C LYS A 247 19.74 0.15 -25.25
N GLY A 248 19.48 -0.26 -24.01
CA GLY A 248 18.76 0.52 -23.03
C GLY A 248 19.55 1.71 -22.51
N PHE A 249 18.89 2.83 -22.22
CA PHE A 249 19.55 4.06 -21.78
C PHE A 249 18.74 4.90 -20.79
N CYS A 250 17.43 4.79 -20.80
CA CYS A 250 16.50 5.51 -19.93
C CYS A 250 15.29 4.63 -19.58
N GLY A 251 14.60 5.01 -18.53
CA GLY A 251 13.27 4.47 -18.19
C GLY A 251 12.14 5.33 -18.73
N GLY A 252 10.94 4.84 -18.57
CA GLY A 252 9.69 5.57 -18.82
C GLY A 252 8.53 4.93 -18.08
N THR A 253 7.37 5.52 -18.19
CA THR A 253 6.17 5.10 -17.46
C THR A 253 4.96 5.03 -18.40
N ILE A 254 4.22 3.93 -18.36
CA ILE A 254 3.00 3.74 -19.16
C ILE A 254 1.89 4.64 -18.61
N VAL A 255 1.38 5.56 -19.46
CA VAL A 255 0.26 6.45 -19.14
C VAL A 255 -1.07 5.85 -19.60
N ASN A 256 -1.08 5.31 -20.79
CA ASN A 256 -2.17 4.52 -21.37
C ASN A 256 -1.61 3.55 -22.43
N GLU A 257 -2.47 2.87 -23.17
CA GLU A 257 -2.05 1.83 -24.15
C GLU A 257 -1.13 2.33 -25.28
N LYS A 258 -1.10 3.66 -25.53
CA LYS A 258 -0.31 4.25 -26.62
C LYS A 258 0.72 5.28 -26.16
N TRP A 259 0.73 5.67 -24.91
CA TRP A 259 1.54 6.79 -24.45
C TRP A 259 2.43 6.43 -23.28
N ILE A 260 3.72 6.77 -23.42
CA ILE A 260 4.74 6.68 -22.37
C ILE A 260 5.16 8.09 -21.98
N VAL A 261 5.33 8.34 -20.69
CA VAL A 261 5.97 9.55 -20.19
C VAL A 261 7.39 9.23 -19.75
N THR A 262 8.34 10.12 -20.07
CA THR A 262 9.76 10.01 -19.73
C THR A 262 10.36 11.41 -19.53
N ALA A 263 11.66 11.50 -19.25
CA ALA A 263 12.40 12.76 -19.19
C ALA A 263 12.72 13.28 -20.60
N ALA A 264 12.63 14.59 -20.83
CA ALA A 264 12.91 15.17 -22.13
C ALA A 264 14.38 15.05 -22.53
N HIS A 265 15.32 15.09 -21.56
CA HIS A 265 16.74 14.88 -21.87
C HIS A 265 17.04 13.47 -22.43
N CYS A 266 16.17 12.48 -22.17
CA CYS A 266 16.29 11.14 -22.75
C CYS A 266 16.11 11.15 -24.28
N LEU A 267 15.48 12.18 -24.86
CA LEU A 267 15.32 12.31 -26.32
C LEU A 267 16.66 12.57 -27.04
N GLU A 268 17.70 13.02 -26.33
CA GLU A 268 19.05 13.16 -26.89
C GLU A 268 19.60 11.82 -27.42
N PHE A 269 19.15 10.69 -26.82
CA PHE A 269 19.54 9.33 -27.21
C PHE A 269 18.62 8.69 -28.26
N GLN A 270 17.65 9.45 -28.81
CA GLN A 270 16.73 9.06 -29.89
C GLN A 270 16.04 7.71 -29.61
N PRO A 271 15.07 7.65 -28.67
CA PRO A 271 14.35 6.42 -28.37
C PRO A 271 13.63 5.88 -29.62
N GLN A 272 14.01 4.67 -30.05
CA GLN A 272 13.42 4.01 -31.21
C GLN A 272 12.34 3.02 -30.80
N ARG A 273 12.55 2.34 -29.67
CA ARG A 273 11.61 1.36 -29.13
C ARG A 273 11.51 1.45 -27.62
N ILE A 274 10.41 0.92 -27.11
CA ILE A 274 10.25 0.65 -25.69
C ILE A 274 10.04 -0.85 -25.46
N VAL A 275 10.37 -1.32 -24.26
CA VAL A 275 10.01 -2.64 -23.76
C VAL A 275 9.17 -2.44 -22.51
N ALA A 276 7.92 -2.94 -22.54
CA ALA A 276 7.02 -3.03 -21.39
C ALA A 276 6.99 -4.47 -20.88
N GLY A 277 6.74 -4.68 -19.58
CA GLY A 277 6.74 -6.01 -18.97
C GLY A 277 8.12 -6.65 -18.84
N GLU A 278 9.21 -5.85 -18.98
CA GLU A 278 10.58 -6.22 -18.77
C GLU A 278 10.89 -6.40 -17.28
N HIS A 279 11.68 -7.40 -16.94
CA HIS A 279 12.15 -7.61 -15.59
C HIS A 279 13.66 -7.81 -15.55
N ASN A 280 14.20 -8.74 -16.38
CA ASN A 280 15.61 -9.01 -16.46
C ASN A 280 16.10 -8.84 -17.90
N VAL A 281 16.81 -7.77 -18.20
CA VAL A 281 17.26 -7.37 -19.55
C VAL A 281 18.16 -8.41 -20.27
N TYR A 282 18.59 -9.46 -19.59
CA TYR A 282 19.39 -10.55 -20.18
C TYR A 282 18.60 -11.87 -20.32
N ILE A 283 17.35 -11.94 -19.85
CA ILE A 283 16.52 -13.15 -19.88
C ILE A 283 15.19 -12.80 -20.51
N VAL A 284 14.79 -13.57 -21.53
CA VAL A 284 13.45 -13.43 -22.11
C VAL A 284 12.44 -14.15 -21.20
N ASP A 285 11.60 -13.38 -20.57
CA ASP A 285 10.60 -13.84 -19.61
C ASP A 285 9.25 -14.18 -20.24
N ASN A 286 9.06 -13.89 -21.55
CA ASN A 286 7.82 -13.97 -22.31
C ASN A 286 6.68 -13.08 -21.77
N THR A 287 7.03 -12.01 -21.08
CA THR A 287 6.12 -10.97 -20.61
C THR A 287 6.36 -9.63 -21.29
N GLU A 288 7.45 -9.56 -22.04
CA GLU A 288 7.92 -8.36 -22.70
C GLU A 288 7.06 -8.01 -23.93
N GLN A 289 6.72 -6.75 -24.05
CA GLN A 289 6.06 -6.18 -25.21
C GLN A 289 6.93 -5.08 -25.79
N TYR A 290 7.38 -5.29 -27.03
CA TYR A 290 8.17 -4.32 -27.80
C TYR A 290 7.26 -3.46 -28.63
N ARG A 291 7.41 -2.12 -28.58
CA ARG A 291 6.69 -1.15 -29.42
C ARG A 291 7.65 -0.11 -29.96
N ASN A 292 7.44 0.32 -31.21
CA ASN A 292 8.23 1.38 -31.78
C ASN A 292 7.67 2.75 -31.37
N VAL A 293 8.58 3.71 -31.21
CA VAL A 293 8.22 5.11 -30.93
C VAL A 293 8.01 5.82 -32.28
N VAL A 294 6.80 6.25 -32.54
CA VAL A 294 6.47 6.97 -33.79
C VAL A 294 6.54 8.48 -33.62
N ARG A 295 6.38 8.97 -32.42
CA ARG A 295 6.48 10.40 -32.13
C ARG A 295 6.99 10.63 -30.71
N ALA A 296 7.95 11.55 -30.59
CA ALA A 296 8.47 12.03 -29.31
C ALA A 296 8.13 13.51 -29.15
N ILE A 297 7.43 13.86 -28.08
CA ILE A 297 6.94 15.22 -27.82
C ILE A 297 7.55 15.72 -26.51
N PRO A 298 8.63 16.51 -26.54
CA PRO A 298 9.10 17.21 -25.36
C PRO A 298 8.07 18.27 -24.95
N HIS A 299 8.07 18.62 -23.67
CA HIS A 299 7.21 19.72 -23.19
C HIS A 299 7.50 21.01 -23.97
N PRO A 300 6.48 21.79 -24.38
CA PRO A 300 6.66 22.95 -25.27
C PRO A 300 7.67 23.98 -24.77
N THR A 301 7.88 24.07 -23.49
CA THR A 301 8.85 24.97 -22.85
C THR A 301 10.11 24.27 -22.36
N TYR A 302 10.36 23.03 -22.81
CA TYR A 302 11.65 22.35 -22.61
C TYR A 302 12.74 23.14 -23.32
N ASN A 303 13.85 23.37 -22.63
CA ASN A 303 14.96 24.14 -23.19
C ASN A 303 16.25 23.30 -23.15
N THR A 304 16.80 23.02 -24.33
CA THR A 304 18.03 22.27 -24.50
C THR A 304 19.26 22.96 -23.90
N THR A 305 19.24 24.30 -23.74
CA THR A 305 20.31 25.05 -23.07
C THR A 305 20.30 24.79 -21.57
N ASN A 306 19.11 24.58 -20.98
CA ASN A 306 18.94 24.15 -19.59
C ASN A 306 18.10 22.86 -19.60
N LYS A 307 18.77 21.74 -19.94
CA LYS A 307 18.14 20.44 -20.19
C LYS A 307 17.39 19.81 -19.01
N TYR A 308 17.45 20.42 -17.85
CA TYR A 308 16.70 19.97 -16.67
C TYR A 308 15.46 20.86 -16.40
N HIS A 309 15.26 21.94 -17.17
CA HIS A 309 14.08 22.76 -17.04
C HIS A 309 12.93 22.22 -17.90
N ASN A 310 11.81 21.92 -17.26
CA ASN A 310 10.65 21.24 -17.87
C ASN A 310 11.04 19.89 -18.51
N ASP A 311 11.87 19.14 -17.80
CA ASP A 311 12.43 17.86 -18.23
C ASP A 311 11.36 16.76 -18.17
N ILE A 312 10.48 16.79 -19.18
CA ILE A 312 9.39 15.82 -19.40
C ILE A 312 9.08 15.72 -20.89
N ALA A 313 8.85 14.49 -21.35
CA ALA A 313 8.43 14.20 -22.72
C ALA A 313 7.39 13.09 -22.75
N LEU A 314 6.60 13.05 -23.82
CA LEU A 314 5.65 11.99 -24.13
C LEU A 314 6.09 11.27 -25.40
N LEU A 315 6.04 9.93 -25.37
CA LEU A 315 6.32 9.08 -26.51
C LEU A 315 5.03 8.41 -26.95
N GLU A 316 4.70 8.53 -28.24
CA GLU A 316 3.58 7.84 -28.88
C GLU A 316 4.07 6.53 -29.51
N LEU A 317 3.35 5.45 -29.24
CA LEU A 317 3.66 4.11 -29.74
C LEU A 317 2.93 3.82 -31.07
N ASP A 318 3.56 3.05 -31.95
CA ASP A 318 2.99 2.60 -33.22
C ASP A 318 1.74 1.75 -33.02
N THR A 319 1.79 0.81 -32.09
CA THR A 319 0.72 -0.11 -31.76
C THR A 319 0.40 -0.07 -30.28
N PRO A 320 -0.88 -0.31 -29.86
CA PRO A 320 -1.23 -0.33 -28.45
C PRO A 320 -0.51 -1.43 -27.65
N LEU A 321 -0.24 -1.14 -26.38
CA LEU A 321 0.13 -2.15 -25.40
C LEU A 321 -1.10 -2.97 -25.00
N GLU A 322 -0.89 -4.26 -24.77
CA GLU A 322 -1.90 -5.17 -24.23
C GLU A 322 -1.75 -5.23 -22.71
N PHE A 323 -2.75 -4.75 -21.99
CA PHE A 323 -2.69 -4.75 -20.53
C PHE A 323 -2.89 -6.15 -19.97
N ASN A 324 -2.04 -6.49 -19.01
CA ASN A 324 -2.02 -7.76 -18.30
C ASN A 324 -1.31 -7.56 -16.94
N HIS A 325 -1.11 -8.61 -16.17
CA HIS A 325 -0.47 -8.54 -14.85
C HIS A 325 0.95 -7.92 -14.84
N TYR A 326 1.62 -7.87 -15.99
CA TYR A 326 3.00 -7.37 -16.14
C TYR A 326 3.06 -6.02 -16.86
N VAL A 327 1.95 -5.59 -17.47
CA VAL A 327 1.85 -4.36 -18.25
C VAL A 327 0.55 -3.67 -17.88
N ILE A 328 0.63 -2.66 -16.99
CA ILE A 328 -0.51 -1.90 -16.45
C ILE A 328 -0.14 -0.42 -16.49
N PRO A 329 -1.04 0.50 -16.88
CA PRO A 329 -0.75 1.93 -16.84
C PRO A 329 -0.72 2.46 -15.40
N ILE A 330 0.05 3.52 -15.17
CA ILE A 330 0.05 4.27 -13.91
C ILE A 330 -1.12 5.24 -13.86
N CYS A 331 -1.70 5.48 -12.69
CA CYS A 331 -2.72 6.52 -12.54
C CYS A 331 -2.10 7.93 -12.58
N ILE A 332 -2.80 8.86 -13.24
CA ILE A 332 -2.47 10.28 -13.27
C ILE A 332 -3.51 11.04 -12.45
N GLY A 333 -3.10 11.57 -11.31
CA GLY A 333 -3.93 12.38 -10.44
C GLY A 333 -4.28 13.74 -11.05
N ASP A 334 -5.13 14.52 -10.38
CA ASP A 334 -5.21 15.95 -10.66
C ASP A 334 -4.02 16.70 -10.02
N LYS A 335 -3.94 17.98 -10.28
CA LYS A 335 -2.80 18.80 -9.82
C LYS A 335 -2.70 18.87 -8.30
N GLU A 336 -3.81 19.12 -7.64
CA GLU A 336 -3.90 19.30 -6.19
C GLU A 336 -3.64 17.98 -5.47
N PHE A 337 -4.28 16.91 -5.91
CA PHE A 337 -4.09 15.55 -5.38
C PHE A 337 -2.65 15.07 -5.55
N THR A 338 -2.09 15.14 -6.78
CA THR A 338 -0.70 14.74 -7.06
C THR A 338 0.30 15.52 -6.20
N ASN A 339 0.03 16.82 -5.96
CA ASN A 339 0.89 17.63 -5.10
C ASN A 339 0.74 17.29 -3.61
N SER A 340 -0.43 16.83 -3.19
CA SER A 340 -0.66 16.36 -1.82
C SER A 340 0.01 15.01 -1.57
N LEU A 341 -0.05 14.07 -2.53
CA LEU A 341 0.63 12.79 -2.44
C LEU A 341 2.13 12.93 -2.17
N LEU A 342 2.81 13.88 -2.80
CA LEU A 342 4.23 14.15 -2.51
C LEU A 342 4.48 14.51 -1.04
N LYS A 343 3.53 15.14 -0.36
CA LYS A 343 3.68 15.53 1.05
C LYS A 343 3.53 14.37 2.04
N PHE A 344 2.95 13.24 1.63
CA PHE A 344 2.94 12.02 2.45
C PHE A 344 4.33 11.43 2.67
N GLY A 345 5.32 11.88 1.89
CA GLY A 345 6.72 11.82 2.26
C GLY A 345 7.49 10.59 1.79
N ILE A 346 6.86 9.53 1.35
CA ILE A 346 7.55 8.34 0.80
C ILE A 346 7.05 8.08 -0.60
N GLY A 347 7.99 7.90 -1.53
CA GLY A 347 7.69 7.45 -2.88
C GLY A 347 8.59 6.29 -3.28
N THR A 348 8.20 5.60 -4.32
CA THR A 348 8.92 4.47 -4.89
C THR A 348 9.46 4.86 -6.25
N VAL A 349 10.75 4.64 -6.45
CA VAL A 349 11.44 4.77 -7.73
C VAL A 349 11.90 3.41 -8.22
N SER A 350 11.99 3.26 -9.54
CA SER A 350 12.40 2.01 -10.15
C SER A 350 13.20 2.24 -11.44
N GLY A 351 14.07 1.29 -11.77
CA GLY A 351 14.84 1.36 -12.99
C GLY A 351 15.97 0.32 -13.07
N TRP A 352 16.66 0.27 -14.21
CA TRP A 352 17.82 -0.58 -14.48
C TRP A 352 19.13 0.23 -14.47
N GLY A 353 19.13 1.38 -13.84
CA GLY A 353 20.30 2.24 -13.77
C GLY A 353 21.47 1.64 -13.00
N LYS A 354 22.52 2.43 -12.86
CA LYS A 354 23.75 1.98 -12.21
C LYS A 354 23.54 1.70 -10.73
N LEU A 355 24.08 0.58 -10.29
CA LEU A 355 23.97 0.07 -8.92
C LEU A 355 24.85 0.81 -7.90
N ALA A 356 25.76 1.66 -8.38
CA ALA A 356 26.62 2.55 -7.60
C ALA A 356 27.16 3.65 -8.51
N TYR A 357 27.66 4.74 -7.94
CA TYR A 357 28.37 5.77 -8.68
C TYR A 357 29.53 5.13 -9.48
N GLN A 358 29.54 5.30 -10.80
CA GLN A 358 30.48 4.64 -11.75
C GLN A 358 30.41 3.09 -11.74
N GLY A 359 29.37 2.50 -11.15
CA GLY A 359 29.14 1.06 -11.13
C GLY A 359 28.56 0.51 -12.43
N ARG A 360 28.27 -0.81 -12.43
CA ARG A 360 27.56 -1.50 -13.51
C ARG A 360 26.06 -1.20 -13.46
N GLU A 361 25.39 -1.30 -14.60
CA GLU A 361 23.94 -1.26 -14.72
C GLU A 361 23.29 -2.53 -14.11
N ALA A 362 22.06 -2.38 -13.64
CA ALA A 362 21.29 -3.51 -13.10
C ALA A 362 20.77 -4.39 -14.25
N SER A 363 20.85 -5.71 -14.07
CA SER A 363 20.21 -6.66 -14.99
C SER A 363 18.73 -6.88 -14.65
N ILE A 364 18.41 -6.89 -13.36
CA ILE A 364 17.05 -7.04 -12.83
C ILE A 364 16.53 -5.66 -12.43
N LEU A 365 15.26 -5.38 -12.74
CA LEU A 365 14.60 -4.14 -12.34
C LEU A 365 14.75 -3.92 -10.82
N GLN A 366 15.20 -2.75 -10.45
CA GLN A 366 15.41 -2.37 -9.06
C GLN A 366 14.25 -1.49 -8.58
N VAL A 367 13.92 -1.61 -7.30
CA VAL A 367 12.89 -0.81 -6.62
C VAL A 367 13.48 -0.20 -5.36
N LEU A 368 13.17 1.05 -5.11
CA LEU A 368 13.69 1.79 -3.98
C LEU A 368 12.63 2.73 -3.41
N GLN A 369 12.39 2.65 -2.12
CA GLN A 369 11.60 3.62 -1.39
C GLN A 369 12.49 4.76 -0.88
N ILE A 370 12.13 5.99 -1.23
CA ILE A 370 12.84 7.21 -0.85
C ILE A 370 11.88 8.29 -0.36
N ARG A 371 12.42 9.19 0.47
CA ARG A 371 11.61 10.26 1.07
C ARG A 371 11.65 11.52 0.21
N PHE A 372 10.48 12.15 0.09
CA PHE A 372 10.40 13.54 -0.35
C PHE A 372 11.14 14.46 0.62
N ILE A 373 11.94 15.37 0.10
CA ILE A 373 12.71 16.36 0.87
C ILE A 373 12.02 17.72 0.77
N ASP A 374 11.87 18.38 1.92
CA ASP A 374 11.31 19.72 1.97
C ASP A 374 12.12 20.71 1.11
N ARG A 375 11.43 21.73 0.58
CA ARG A 375 12.06 22.66 -0.37
C ARG A 375 13.25 23.42 0.23
N PRO A 376 13.24 23.95 1.45
CA PRO A 376 14.40 24.60 2.05
C PRO A 376 15.63 23.69 2.12
N THR A 377 15.46 22.46 2.56
CA THR A 377 16.55 21.46 2.62
C THR A 377 17.05 21.08 1.21
N CYS A 378 16.13 20.87 0.27
CA CYS A 378 16.42 20.60 -1.13
C CYS A 378 17.28 21.71 -1.77
N LEU A 379 16.90 22.99 -1.55
CA LEU A 379 17.65 24.14 -2.08
C LEU A 379 19.06 24.26 -1.48
N ARG A 380 19.25 23.92 -0.22
CA ARG A 380 20.57 23.96 0.44
C ARG A 380 21.49 22.83 0.00
N SER A 381 20.92 21.69 -0.40
CA SER A 381 21.68 20.49 -0.78
C SER A 381 22.28 20.58 -2.17
N SER A 382 21.73 21.41 -3.07
CA SER A 382 22.14 21.47 -4.48
C SER A 382 23.05 22.66 -4.76
N SER A 383 24.07 22.42 -5.59
CA SER A 383 24.93 23.45 -6.15
C SER A 383 24.29 24.13 -7.38
N TYR A 384 23.19 23.59 -7.90
CA TYR A 384 22.46 24.11 -9.05
C TYR A 384 21.08 24.61 -8.66
N PRO A 385 20.49 25.55 -9.41
CA PRO A 385 19.16 26.06 -9.11
C PRO A 385 18.07 24.97 -9.19
N ILE A 386 17.32 24.79 -8.10
CA ILE A 386 16.14 23.92 -8.06
C ILE A 386 14.89 24.75 -8.35
N LEU A 387 14.26 24.51 -9.48
CA LEU A 387 13.09 25.24 -9.95
C LEU A 387 11.79 24.77 -9.26
N ALA A 388 10.70 25.53 -9.41
CA ALA A 388 9.41 25.22 -8.79
C ALA A 388 8.74 23.95 -9.37
N ASN A 389 9.14 23.54 -10.58
CA ASN A 389 8.71 22.32 -11.26
C ASN A 389 9.60 21.11 -10.98
N MET A 390 10.52 21.23 -10.02
CA MET A 390 11.38 20.16 -9.52
C MET A 390 11.12 19.89 -8.05
N PHE A 391 11.49 18.73 -7.59
CA PHE A 391 11.59 18.39 -6.16
C PHE A 391 12.77 17.45 -5.91
N CYS A 392 13.20 17.38 -4.66
CA CYS A 392 14.23 16.48 -4.21
C CYS A 392 13.61 15.26 -3.50
N ALA A 393 14.20 14.11 -3.69
CA ALA A 393 13.94 12.94 -2.84
C ALA A 393 15.22 12.12 -2.66
N GLY A 394 15.29 11.39 -1.54
CA GLY A 394 16.48 10.59 -1.20
C GLY A 394 16.58 10.36 0.29
N HIS A 395 17.74 9.90 0.73
CA HIS A 395 18.06 9.68 2.13
C HIS A 395 19.22 10.59 2.57
N PRO A 396 19.16 11.25 3.74
CA PRO A 396 20.19 12.22 4.16
C PRO A 396 21.60 11.65 4.29
N ASP A 397 21.73 10.38 4.64
CA ASP A 397 23.01 9.68 4.76
C ASP A 397 23.62 9.25 3.40
N GLY A 398 22.90 9.47 2.30
CA GLY A 398 23.30 9.03 0.96
C GLY A 398 23.20 7.52 0.77
N ALA A 399 22.59 6.76 1.69
CA ALA A 399 22.49 5.30 1.57
C ALA A 399 21.54 4.84 0.45
N LYS A 400 20.67 5.75 -0.03
CA LYS A 400 19.58 5.44 -0.98
C LYS A 400 19.40 6.57 -1.99
N ASP A 401 19.58 6.28 -3.28
CA ASP A 401 19.41 7.26 -4.36
C ASP A 401 19.20 6.57 -5.71
N THR A 402 18.60 7.29 -6.68
CA THR A 402 18.59 6.91 -8.10
C THR A 402 19.90 7.29 -8.78
N CYS A 403 20.30 6.59 -9.84
CA CYS A 403 21.56 6.79 -10.51
C CYS A 403 21.42 6.85 -12.04
N GLN A 404 22.53 6.99 -12.76
CA GLN A 404 22.57 7.01 -14.23
C GLN A 404 21.92 5.75 -14.82
N GLY A 405 20.97 5.92 -15.75
CA GLY A 405 20.16 4.87 -16.36
C GLY A 405 18.74 4.78 -15.79
N ASP A 406 18.48 5.35 -14.60
CA ASP A 406 17.12 5.48 -14.04
C ASP A 406 16.39 6.73 -14.57
N SER A 407 17.09 7.60 -15.33
CA SER A 407 16.54 8.80 -15.96
C SER A 407 15.26 8.50 -16.73
N GLY A 408 14.24 9.34 -16.57
CA GLY A 408 12.94 9.17 -17.21
C GLY A 408 12.03 8.14 -16.53
N GLY A 409 12.56 7.33 -15.61
CA GLY A 409 11.79 6.37 -14.82
C GLY A 409 10.83 7.03 -13.82
N PRO A 410 9.85 6.28 -13.30
CA PRO A 410 8.80 6.80 -12.43
C PRO A 410 9.29 7.07 -11.00
N TYR A 411 8.74 8.12 -10.40
CA TYR A 411 8.59 8.28 -8.95
C TYR A 411 7.09 8.17 -8.66
N THR A 412 6.70 7.11 -7.97
CA THR A 412 5.31 6.76 -7.71
C THR A 412 4.99 6.84 -6.23
N THR A 413 3.73 7.16 -5.92
CA THR A 413 3.21 7.15 -4.56
C THR A 413 1.92 6.38 -4.55
N ASP A 414 1.77 5.44 -3.62
CA ASP A 414 0.54 4.70 -3.44
C ASP A 414 -0.39 5.36 -2.42
N ILE A 415 -1.66 5.19 -2.64
CA ILE A 415 -2.71 5.43 -1.67
C ILE A 415 -3.71 4.28 -1.77
N GLU A 416 -3.95 3.59 -0.66
CA GLU A 416 -4.88 2.46 -0.59
C GLU A 416 -4.64 1.44 -1.72
N HIS A 417 -3.39 1.08 -1.94
CA HIS A 417 -2.92 0.13 -2.96
C HIS A 417 -3.15 0.54 -4.42
N VAL A 418 -3.47 1.81 -4.67
CA VAL A 418 -3.52 2.39 -6.02
C VAL A 418 -2.34 3.35 -6.20
N TRP A 419 -1.53 3.10 -7.22
CA TRP A 419 -0.30 3.83 -7.48
C TRP A 419 -0.51 5.00 -8.45
N PHE A 420 0.05 6.14 -8.09
CA PHE A 420 -0.02 7.39 -8.89
C PHE A 420 1.38 7.86 -9.26
N LEU A 421 1.52 8.37 -10.49
CA LEU A 421 2.75 9.04 -10.91
C LEU A 421 2.82 10.43 -10.27
N THR A 422 3.86 10.67 -9.47
CA THR A 422 4.06 11.94 -8.77
C THR A 422 5.34 12.65 -9.19
N GLY A 423 6.31 11.91 -9.77
CA GLY A 423 7.56 12.46 -10.31
C GLY A 423 8.15 11.63 -11.44
N ILE A 424 9.16 12.21 -12.12
CA ILE A 424 10.01 11.54 -13.11
C ILE A 424 11.45 11.76 -12.69
N THR A 425 12.27 10.71 -12.69
CA THR A 425 13.70 10.80 -12.41
C THR A 425 14.38 11.67 -13.47
N SER A 426 15.02 12.74 -13.03
CA SER A 426 15.62 13.73 -13.94
C SER A 426 17.14 13.80 -13.82
N TRP A 427 17.67 14.20 -12.67
CA TRP A 427 19.12 14.34 -12.50
C TRP A 427 19.53 14.30 -11.02
N GLY A 428 20.86 14.27 -10.76
CA GLY A 428 21.44 14.37 -9.43
C GLY A 428 22.93 14.71 -9.47
N GLU A 429 23.43 15.25 -8.37
CA GLU A 429 24.83 15.65 -8.20
C GLU A 429 25.71 14.54 -7.60
N GLN A 430 25.91 13.43 -8.17
CA GLN A 430 26.57 12.23 -7.63
C GLN A 430 25.59 11.36 -6.84
N CYS A 431 25.31 10.19 -7.41
CA CYS A 431 24.42 9.21 -6.79
C CYS A 431 24.93 8.81 -5.40
N ALA A 432 24.03 8.77 -4.43
CA ALA A 432 24.31 8.28 -3.08
C ALA A 432 25.41 9.04 -2.30
N LYS A 433 25.54 10.33 -2.53
CA LYS A 433 26.44 11.17 -1.75
C LYS A 433 25.67 11.76 -0.55
N LYS A 434 26.29 11.71 0.63
CA LYS A 434 25.74 12.33 1.84
C LYS A 434 25.33 13.79 1.59
N ASP A 435 24.14 14.16 2.08
CA ASP A 435 23.52 15.47 1.93
C ASP A 435 23.26 15.92 0.48
N LYS A 436 23.29 14.98 -0.50
CA LYS A 436 22.84 15.18 -1.87
C LYS A 436 21.61 14.32 -2.13
N TYR A 437 20.70 14.80 -2.94
CA TYR A 437 19.43 14.15 -3.23
C TYR A 437 19.21 14.06 -4.73
N GLY A 438 18.50 13.02 -5.16
CA GLY A 438 17.98 12.93 -6.53
C GLY A 438 16.98 14.04 -6.81
N ILE A 439 17.00 14.57 -8.04
CA ILE A 439 16.10 15.63 -8.50
C ILE A 439 15.11 15.05 -9.49
N TYR A 440 13.85 15.36 -9.28
CA TYR A 440 12.71 14.81 -9.99
C TYR A 440 11.86 15.91 -10.61
N THR A 441 11.34 15.67 -11.80
CA THR A 441 10.31 16.51 -12.42
C THR A 441 9.00 16.34 -11.68
N ARG A 442 8.37 17.43 -11.25
CA ARG A 442 7.14 17.43 -10.45
C ARG A 442 5.91 17.29 -11.33
N ILE A 443 5.29 16.10 -11.39
CA ILE A 443 4.16 15.79 -12.28
C ILE A 443 2.96 16.72 -12.09
N SER A 444 2.66 17.17 -10.88
CA SER A 444 1.53 18.07 -10.62
C SER A 444 1.53 19.37 -11.47
N ARG A 445 2.68 19.74 -12.02
CA ARG A 445 2.83 20.90 -12.91
C ARG A 445 2.46 20.60 -14.37
N TYR A 446 2.38 19.33 -14.75
CA TYR A 446 2.25 18.87 -16.13
C TYR A 446 0.99 18.05 -16.39
N VAL A 447 0.17 17.78 -15.38
CA VAL A 447 -1.05 16.97 -15.48
C VAL A 447 -1.97 17.43 -16.62
N LYS A 448 -2.18 18.74 -16.76
CA LYS A 448 -3.01 19.31 -17.83
C LYS A 448 -2.43 18.97 -19.20
N TRP A 449 -1.14 19.23 -19.41
CA TRP A 449 -0.45 18.96 -20.67
C TRP A 449 -0.43 17.45 -21.01
N ILE A 450 -0.17 16.59 -20.02
CA ILE A 450 -0.21 15.14 -20.20
C ILE A 450 -1.60 14.73 -20.70
N ARG A 451 -2.66 15.12 -20.00
CA ARG A 451 -4.05 14.74 -20.33
C ARG A 451 -4.48 15.24 -21.69
N GLU A 452 -4.19 16.50 -22.03
CA GLU A 452 -4.53 17.10 -23.32
C GLU A 452 -3.81 16.42 -24.49
N THR A 453 -2.52 16.08 -24.32
CA THR A 453 -1.70 15.45 -25.35
C THR A 453 -2.07 13.99 -25.55
N THR A 454 -2.24 13.24 -24.46
CA THR A 454 -2.52 11.79 -24.51
C THR A 454 -4.01 11.45 -24.62
N LYS A 455 -4.89 12.46 -24.61
CA LYS A 455 -6.36 12.33 -24.57
C LYS A 455 -6.85 11.46 -23.40
N LEU A 456 -6.11 11.48 -22.29
CA LEU A 456 -6.50 10.77 -21.08
C LEU A 456 -7.71 11.49 -20.46
N HIS A 457 -8.88 10.88 -20.53
CA HIS A 457 -10.11 11.41 -19.93
C HIS A 457 -10.04 11.32 -18.39
N LYS A 458 -10.86 12.17 -17.72
CA LYS A 458 -11.00 12.14 -16.26
C LYS A 458 -11.69 10.88 -15.81
#